data_253ec3c5492cd5e950153ea58015f329
#
_entry.id   253ec3c5492cd5e950153ea58015f329
#
_cell.length_a   1.000
_cell.length_b   1.000
_cell.length_c   1.000
_cell.angle_alpha   90.00
_cell.angle_beta   90.00
_cell.angle_gamma   90.00
#
_symmetry.space_group_name_H-M   'P 1'
#
loop_
_entity.id
_entity.type
_entity.pdbx_description
1 polymer ?
#
loop_
_entity_poly.entity_id
_entity_poly.type
_entity_poly.pdbx_seq_one_letter_code
_entity_poly.pdbx_strand_id
1 'polypeptide(L)'
;MLNCQLPQSIPHKFFVPNSYSPSEAIECVNSYIEKRNSENLSVDISFLNAIDSAYVSTMCSSKHFIKYPDGKISWIVSSELVKDFTKDFNLGNSEYVY
;
A
#
# COMPACT_ATOMS: atom_id res chain seq x y z
N MET A 1 -31.53 -1.79 5.64
CA MET A 1 -31.06 -2.18 5.59
C MET A 1 -30.32 -2.41 5.63
N LEU A 2 -30.09 -2.49 5.56
CA LEU A 2 -29.44 -2.94 5.58
C LEU A 2 -28.49 -3.22 5.55
N ASN A 3 -28.21 -3.28 5.56
CA ASN A 3 -27.31 -3.62 5.53
C ASN A 3 -26.56 -4.17 5.62
N CYS A 4 -26.55 -4.41 5.54
CA CYS A 4 -25.88 -5.00 5.59
C CYS A 4 -24.97 -5.23 5.61
N GLN A 5 -24.73 -5.23 5.55
CA GLN A 5 -23.88 -5.54 5.61
C GLN A 5 -23.01 -6.02 5.74
N LEU A 6 -22.69 -6.10 5.77
CA LEU A 6 -21.82 -6.57 5.77
C LEU A 6 -21.04 -6.98 6.21
N PRO A 7 -21.09 -7.19 5.88
CA PRO A 7 -20.35 -8.18 6.48
C PRO A 7 -19.22 -7.81 7.33
N GLN A 8 -19.07 -8.31 8.04
CA GLN A 8 -18.11 -8.57 9.02
C GLN A 8 -16.72 -8.53 8.54
N SER A 9 -16.51 -8.16 7.32
CA SER A 9 -15.19 -8.03 6.77
C SER A 9 -14.49 -6.83 7.36
N ILE A 10 -13.17 -6.93 7.45
CA ILE A 10 -12.32 -5.84 7.92
C ILE A 10 -12.44 -4.69 6.93
N PRO A 11 -12.68 -3.46 7.40
CA PRO A 11 -12.80 -2.33 6.49
C PRO A 11 -11.56 -2.13 5.63
N HIS A 12 -11.79 -1.87 4.37
CA HIS A 12 -10.71 -1.58 3.42
C HIS A 12 -10.45 -0.09 3.42
N LYS A 13 -9.23 0.32 3.69
CA LYS A 13 -8.83 1.72 3.73
C LYS A 13 -8.16 2.12 2.42
N PHE A 14 -8.34 3.38 2.05
CA PHE A 14 -7.73 3.93 0.86
C PHE A 14 -6.97 5.19 1.24
N PHE A 15 -5.74 5.32 0.75
CA PHE A 15 -4.87 6.43 1.11
C PHE A 15 -4.06 6.91 -0.08
N VAL A 16 -3.94 8.22 -0.21
CA VAL A 16 -3.10 8.83 -1.23
C VAL A 16 -2.09 9.72 -0.52
N PRO A 17 -0.79 9.39 -0.59
CA PRO A 17 0.22 10.27 0.00
C PRO A 17 0.23 11.59 -0.73
N ASN A 18 0.33 12.67 0.01
CA ASN A 18 0.26 14.01 -0.56
C ASN A 18 1.65 14.57 -0.79
N SER A 19 2.45 13.85 -1.59
CA SER A 19 3.81 14.29 -1.90
C SER A 19 4.34 13.59 -3.13
N TYR A 20 5.11 14.32 -3.95
CA TYR A 20 5.81 13.75 -5.10
C TYR A 20 7.22 13.29 -4.74
N SER A 21 7.69 13.56 -3.53
CA SER A 21 8.99 13.11 -3.07
C SER A 21 8.85 11.69 -2.53
N PRO A 22 9.65 10.73 -3.01
CA PRO A 22 9.53 9.35 -2.50
C PRO A 22 9.78 9.24 -1.00
N SER A 23 10.74 9.98 -0.45
CA SER A 23 11.00 9.91 0.99
C SER A 23 9.83 10.46 1.79
N GLU A 24 9.22 11.55 1.34
CA GLU A 24 8.03 12.09 2.02
C GLU A 24 6.83 11.17 1.87
N ALA A 25 6.68 10.54 0.70
CA ALA A 25 5.61 9.56 0.51
C ALA A 25 5.77 8.40 1.47
N ILE A 26 6.99 7.91 1.65
CA ILE A 26 7.27 6.82 2.60
C ILE A 26 6.87 7.25 4.01
N GLU A 27 7.25 8.46 4.42
CA GLU A 27 6.88 8.96 5.74
C GLU A 27 5.37 9.05 5.92
N CYS A 28 4.67 9.54 4.89
CA CYS A 28 3.21 9.66 4.95
C CYS A 28 2.54 8.30 5.07
N VAL A 29 2.96 7.34 4.25
CA VAL A 29 2.35 6.01 4.27
C VAL A 29 2.69 5.30 5.58
N ASN A 30 3.93 5.36 6.03
CA ASN A 30 4.32 4.72 7.28
C ASN A 30 3.59 5.31 8.47
N SER A 31 3.40 6.62 8.47
CA SER A 31 2.63 7.28 9.52
C SER A 31 1.18 6.82 9.53
N TYR A 32 0.59 6.68 8.34
CA TYR A 32 -0.78 6.19 8.21
C TYR A 32 -0.89 4.76 8.75
N ILE A 33 0.05 3.89 8.36
CA ILE A 33 0.06 2.50 8.83
C ILE A 33 0.15 2.44 10.35
N GLU A 34 0.98 3.31 10.93
CA GLU A 34 1.20 3.30 12.37
C GLU A 34 0.02 3.83 13.17
N LYS A 35 -0.62 4.89 12.66
CA LYS A 35 -1.61 5.64 13.43
C LYS A 35 -3.05 5.23 13.16
N ARG A 36 -3.29 4.47 12.11
CA ARG A 36 -4.64 4.06 11.71
C ARG A 36 -4.73 2.56 11.65
N ASN A 37 -5.95 2.05 11.86
CA ASN A 37 -6.19 0.63 11.62
C ASN A 37 -6.20 0.41 10.12
N SER A 38 -5.12 -0.14 9.60
CA SER A 38 -4.88 -0.25 8.15
C SER A 38 -4.46 -1.64 7.75
N GLU A 39 -5.06 -2.65 8.37
CA GLU A 39 -4.76 -4.04 8.04
C GLU A 39 -5.00 -4.33 6.56
N ASN A 40 -6.11 -3.84 6.01
CA ASN A 40 -6.39 -3.93 4.59
C ASN A 40 -6.36 -2.53 4.00
N LEU A 41 -5.29 -2.21 3.27
CA LEU A 41 -5.00 -0.87 2.82
C LEU A 41 -4.70 -0.84 1.33
N SER A 42 -5.29 0.12 0.63
CA SER A 42 -4.91 0.45 -0.75
C SER A 42 -4.25 1.83 -0.76
N VAL A 43 -3.09 1.92 -1.39
CA VAL A 43 -2.35 3.18 -1.48
C VAL A 43 -2.18 3.52 -2.96
N ASP A 44 -2.61 4.72 -3.32
CA ASP A 44 -2.47 5.20 -4.70
C ASP A 44 -1.19 6.02 -4.82
N ILE A 45 -0.21 5.46 -5.49
CA ILE A 45 1.05 6.13 -5.81
C ILE A 45 1.25 6.22 -7.33
N SER A 46 0.15 6.22 -8.07
CA SER A 46 0.23 6.26 -9.54
C SER A 46 0.82 7.56 -10.07
N PHE A 47 0.95 8.58 -9.23
CA PHE A 47 1.60 9.82 -9.62
C PHE A 47 3.13 9.76 -9.56
N LEU A 48 3.69 8.70 -9.00
CA LEU A 48 5.14 8.49 -8.97
C LEU A 48 5.59 7.69 -10.20
N ASN A 49 6.84 7.88 -10.61
CA ASN A 49 7.40 7.06 -11.69
C ASN A 49 7.63 5.63 -11.19
N ALA A 50 7.98 4.74 -12.11
CA ALA A 50 8.08 3.32 -11.78
C ALA A 50 9.16 3.03 -10.72
N ILE A 51 10.30 3.71 -10.80
CA ILE A 51 11.40 3.49 -9.87
C ILE A 51 11.02 3.98 -8.47
N ASP A 52 10.44 5.18 -8.38
CA ASP A 52 10.02 5.73 -7.10
C ASP A 52 8.89 4.91 -6.49
N SER A 53 7.97 4.43 -7.34
CA SER A 53 6.88 3.56 -6.88
C SER A 53 7.42 2.25 -6.30
N ALA A 54 8.42 1.67 -6.96
CA ALA A 54 9.06 0.45 -6.44
C ALA A 54 9.69 0.71 -5.08
N TYR A 55 10.39 1.82 -4.94
CA TYR A 55 11.06 2.18 -3.70
C TYR A 55 10.05 2.38 -2.57
N VAL A 56 9.03 3.20 -2.80
CA VAL A 56 8.02 3.49 -1.78
C VAL A 56 7.28 2.22 -1.38
N SER A 57 6.86 1.43 -2.35
CA SER A 57 6.05 0.25 -2.06
C SER A 57 6.84 -0.81 -1.31
N THR A 58 8.10 -1.04 -1.65
CA THR A 58 8.89 -2.05 -0.94
C THR A 58 9.16 -1.63 0.50
N MET A 59 9.50 -0.36 0.72
CA MET A 59 9.77 0.13 2.06
C MET A 59 8.53 0.06 2.95
N CYS A 60 7.40 0.49 2.42
CA CYS A 60 6.18 0.55 3.22
C CYS A 60 5.48 -0.80 3.35
N SER A 61 5.62 -1.68 2.36
CA SER A 61 5.08 -3.04 2.47
C SER A 61 5.79 -3.80 3.60
N SER A 62 7.08 -3.58 3.78
CA SER A 62 7.82 -4.20 4.87
C SER A 62 7.27 -3.77 6.22
N LYS A 63 7.03 -2.48 6.39
CA LYS A 63 6.47 -1.97 7.65
C LYS A 63 5.05 -2.50 7.86
N HIS A 64 4.25 -2.53 6.82
CA HIS A 64 2.88 -3.03 6.91
C HIS A 64 2.86 -4.52 7.31
N PHE A 65 3.75 -5.31 6.70
CA PHE A 65 3.83 -6.73 6.99
C PHE A 65 4.21 -6.99 8.45
N ILE A 66 5.14 -6.20 8.98
CA ILE A 66 5.56 -6.35 10.38
C ILE A 66 4.40 -6.07 11.32
N LYS A 67 3.60 -5.04 11.01
CA LYS A 67 2.49 -4.67 11.88
C LYS A 67 1.27 -5.56 11.67
N TYR A 68 1.01 -5.97 10.42
CA TYR A 68 -0.19 -6.73 10.06
C TYR A 68 0.21 -7.94 9.21
N PRO A 69 0.80 -8.98 9.83
CA PRO A 69 1.27 -10.13 9.04
C PRO A 69 0.16 -10.86 8.29
N ASP A 70 -1.08 -10.76 8.76
CA ASP A 70 -2.23 -11.37 8.08
C ASP A 70 -3.01 -10.35 7.24
N GLY A 71 -2.55 -9.12 7.17
CA GLY A 71 -3.21 -8.07 6.42
C GLY A 71 -2.80 -8.06 4.96
N LYS A 72 -3.35 -7.10 4.22
CA LYS A 72 -3.08 -6.97 2.79
C LYS A 72 -2.89 -5.51 2.44
N ILE A 73 -1.87 -5.22 1.63
CA ILE A 73 -1.65 -3.88 1.12
C ILE A 73 -1.62 -3.94 -0.41
N SER A 74 -2.39 -3.05 -1.04
CA SER A 74 -2.48 -2.94 -2.49
C SER A 74 -1.91 -1.61 -2.93
N TRP A 75 -1.06 -1.64 -3.94
CA TRP A 75 -0.41 -0.44 -4.46
C TRP A 75 -0.96 -0.14 -5.84
N ILE A 76 -1.58 1.02 -6.00
CA ILE A 76 -2.05 1.48 -7.30
C ILE A 76 -0.91 2.25 -7.94
N VAL A 77 -0.41 1.74 -9.07
CA VAL A 77 0.80 2.27 -9.71
C VAL A 77 0.50 2.60 -11.17
N SER A 78 1.37 3.40 -11.78
CA SER A 78 1.16 3.87 -13.15
C SER A 78 1.66 2.89 -14.20
N SER A 79 2.44 1.88 -13.83
CA SER A 79 3.08 0.98 -14.79
C SER A 79 3.30 -0.39 -14.19
N GLU A 80 3.09 -1.43 -15.00
CA GLU A 80 3.37 -2.79 -14.53
C GLU A 80 4.87 -3.05 -14.37
N LEU A 81 5.73 -2.15 -14.86
CA LEU A 81 7.17 -2.26 -14.62
C LEU A 81 7.51 -2.29 -13.14
N VAL A 82 6.68 -1.70 -12.31
CA VAL A 82 6.90 -1.73 -10.86
C VAL A 82 6.94 -3.18 -10.37
N LYS A 83 6.11 -4.04 -10.92
CA LYS A 83 6.12 -5.47 -10.54
C LYS A 83 7.48 -6.11 -10.84
N ASP A 84 8.07 -5.77 -11.97
CA ASP A 84 9.37 -6.34 -12.34
C ASP A 84 10.46 -5.87 -11.38
N PHE A 85 10.42 -4.62 -10.96
CA PHE A 85 11.41 -4.07 -10.03
C PHE A 85 11.27 -4.66 -8.64
N THR A 86 10.08 -5.11 -8.27
CA THR A 86 9.77 -5.52 -6.90
C THR A 86 9.61 -7.02 -6.73
N LYS A 87 9.78 -7.80 -7.78
CA LYS A 87 9.45 -9.23 -7.72
C LYS A 87 10.28 -9.98 -6.69
N ASP A 88 11.52 -9.54 -6.43
CA ASP A 88 12.40 -10.19 -5.47
C ASP A 88 12.13 -9.74 -4.04
N PHE A 89 11.23 -8.79 -3.84
CA PHE A 89 10.89 -8.24 -2.53
C PHE A 89 9.44 -8.49 -2.17
N ASN A 90 8.79 -9.42 -2.85
CA ASN A 90 7.38 -9.70 -2.61
C ASN A 90 7.21 -10.42 -1.27
N LEU A 91 6.45 -9.80 -0.38
CA LEU A 91 6.20 -10.36 0.94
C LEU A 91 4.94 -11.23 0.98
N GLY A 92 4.33 -11.49 -0.16
CA GLY A 92 3.19 -12.39 -0.26
C GLY A 92 1.85 -11.77 0.05
N ASN A 93 1.81 -10.71 0.82
CA ASN A 93 0.56 -10.02 1.16
C ASN A 93 0.46 -8.62 0.55
N SER A 94 1.36 -8.29 -0.36
CA SER A 94 1.27 -7.04 -1.11
C SER A 94 0.98 -7.34 -2.56
N GLU A 95 0.24 -6.44 -3.20
CA GLU A 95 -0.11 -6.60 -4.61
C GLU A 95 -0.06 -5.26 -5.31
N TYR A 96 0.05 -5.30 -6.64
CA TYR A 96 0.13 -4.11 -7.48
C TYR A 96 -1.03 -4.09 -8.46
N VAL A 97 -1.65 -2.92 -8.61
CA VAL A 97 -2.79 -2.68 -9.50
C VAL A 97 -2.43 -1.52 -10.42
N TYR A 98 -2.75 -1.64 -11.72
CA TYR A 98 -2.44 -0.56 -12.67
C TYR A 98 -3.46 -0.50 -13.80
#